data_59744b1e5afee4e18532042286dcd675
#
_entry.id   59744b1e5afee4e18532042286dcd675
#
_cell.length_a   1.000
_cell.length_b   1.000
_cell.length_c   1.000
_cell.angle_alpha   90.00
_cell.angle_beta   90.00
_cell.angle_gamma   90.00
#
_symmetry.space_group_name_H-M   'P 1'
#
loop_
_entity.id
_entity.type
_entity.pdbx_description
1 polymer ?
#
loop_
_entity_poly.entity_id
_entity_poly.type
_entity_poly.pdbx_seq_one_letter_code
_entity_poly.pdbx_strand_id
1 'polypeptide(L)'
;GFSLLLKKNSEKGISRFEALTAVLASTVGLGNISGVAIAIHMGGPGVLIWMWVTALLGSVIKFYSCTLAVKLRQKEINGEPLGGPMYYMTMGIPKYGSFLANWFCVAALFGVLPAFTANQLTKTVVQVVYPSSFDAMDKFIYEGSFGLLLILVSGWVILGGLKKIVKTTSKLVPLMVIIYLLMGGWVVVDNITQIPYVLKTIIFSAFDFKTI
;
A
#
# COMPACT_ATOMS: atom_id res chain seq x y z
N GLY A 1 -20.95 -9.95 -4.16
CA GLY A 1 -19.59 -9.46 -3.81
C GLY A 1 -18.77 -10.49 -3.07
N PHE A 2 -18.90 -10.63 -1.76
CA PHE A 2 -18.03 -11.47 -0.90
C PHE A 2 -18.01 -12.95 -1.27
N SER A 3 -19.15 -13.54 -1.60
CA SER A 3 -19.26 -14.96 -2.02
C SER A 3 -18.49 -15.26 -3.31
N LEU A 4 -18.28 -14.25 -4.16
CA LEU A 4 -17.51 -14.40 -5.40
C LEU A 4 -16.00 -14.45 -5.16
N LEU A 5 -15.51 -13.84 -4.08
CA LEU A 5 -14.08 -13.85 -3.71
C LEU A 5 -13.64 -15.22 -3.19
N LEU A 6 -14.53 -15.94 -2.52
CA LEU A 6 -14.27 -17.27 -1.94
C LEU A 6 -14.48 -18.40 -2.93
N LYS A 7 -15.07 -18.14 -4.10
CA LYS A 7 -15.32 -19.17 -5.11
C LYS A 7 -14.00 -19.56 -5.79
N LYS A 8 -13.61 -20.81 -5.60
CA LYS A 8 -12.40 -21.39 -6.19
C LYS A 8 -12.53 -21.37 -7.72
N ASN A 9 -11.66 -20.64 -8.41
CA ASN A 9 -11.58 -20.71 -9.87
C ASN A 9 -10.92 -22.03 -10.26
N SER A 10 -11.55 -22.75 -11.19
CA SER A 10 -11.04 -24.00 -11.76
C SER A 10 -10.10 -23.80 -12.95
N GLU A 11 -9.79 -22.57 -13.34
CA GLU A 11 -8.92 -22.27 -14.47
C GLU A 11 -7.49 -21.96 -14.04
N LYS A 12 -6.52 -22.32 -14.89
CA LYS A 12 -5.07 -22.13 -14.71
C LYS A 12 -4.70 -20.64 -14.65
N GLY A 13 -4.86 -19.99 -13.49
CA GLY A 13 -4.54 -18.57 -13.30
C GLY A 13 -4.44 -18.19 -11.83
N ILE A 14 -4.16 -16.91 -11.57
CA ILE A 14 -4.15 -16.31 -10.23
C ILE A 14 -5.59 -16.35 -9.69
N SER A 15 -5.81 -16.90 -8.50
CA SER A 15 -7.12 -16.93 -7.86
C SER A 15 -7.60 -15.51 -7.48
N ARG A 16 -8.91 -15.34 -7.35
CA ARG A 16 -9.49 -14.03 -6.94
C ARG A 16 -8.99 -13.57 -5.58
N PHE A 17 -8.80 -14.50 -4.67
CA PHE A 17 -8.24 -14.22 -3.35
C PHE A 17 -6.77 -13.79 -3.44
N GLU A 18 -5.95 -14.47 -4.23
CA GLU A 18 -4.57 -14.08 -4.48
C GLU A 18 -4.46 -12.72 -5.15
N ALA A 19 -5.33 -12.42 -6.12
CA ALA A 19 -5.39 -11.09 -6.74
C ALA A 19 -5.77 -10.00 -5.73
N LEU A 20 -6.77 -10.25 -4.87
CA LEU A 20 -7.16 -9.33 -3.81
C LEU A 20 -6.02 -9.09 -2.82
N THR A 21 -5.35 -10.15 -2.36
CA THR A 21 -4.25 -10.02 -1.40
C THR A 21 -3.03 -9.34 -2.02
N ALA A 22 -2.77 -9.53 -3.32
CA ALA A 22 -1.72 -8.79 -4.03
C ALA A 22 -2.03 -7.28 -4.10
N VAL A 23 -3.28 -6.91 -4.37
CA VAL A 23 -3.72 -5.50 -4.33
C VAL A 23 -3.63 -4.94 -2.92
N LEU A 24 -4.05 -5.68 -1.90
CA LEU A 24 -3.90 -5.26 -0.50
C LEU A 24 -2.43 -5.08 -0.12
N ALA A 25 -1.54 -5.98 -0.56
CA ALA A 25 -0.10 -5.86 -0.33
C ALA A 25 0.50 -4.58 -0.92
N SER A 26 0.01 -4.16 -2.08
CA SER A 26 0.49 -2.93 -2.73
C SER A 26 -0.08 -1.66 -2.11
N THR A 27 -1.21 -1.75 -1.41
CA THR A 27 -1.90 -0.59 -0.84
C THR A 27 -1.76 -0.47 0.67
N VAL A 28 -1.77 -1.58 1.40
CA VAL A 28 -1.58 -1.58 2.86
C VAL A 28 -0.10 -1.69 3.18
N GLY A 29 0.51 -0.58 3.51
CA GLY A 29 1.94 -0.50 3.81
C GLY A 29 2.22 0.42 4.99
N LEU A 30 3.49 0.62 5.26
CA LEU A 30 3.96 1.48 6.35
C LEU A 30 3.41 2.91 6.24
N GLY A 31 3.24 3.41 5.01
CA GLY A 31 2.66 4.74 4.76
C GLY A 31 1.24 4.91 5.31
N ASN A 32 0.43 3.85 5.30
CA ASN A 32 -0.95 3.91 5.81
C ASN A 32 -1.01 3.85 7.35
N ILE A 33 0.07 3.47 8.00
CA ILE A 33 0.16 3.42 9.46
C ILE A 33 0.91 4.64 9.97
N SER A 34 2.17 4.78 9.62
CA SER A 34 3.01 5.89 10.07
C SER A 34 2.62 7.22 9.42
N GLY A 35 2.21 7.21 8.15
CA GLY A 35 1.77 8.42 7.44
C GLY A 35 0.50 9.03 8.06
N VAL A 36 -0.45 8.20 8.49
CA VAL A 36 -1.64 8.67 9.21
C VAL A 36 -1.25 9.25 10.57
N ALA A 37 -0.36 8.59 11.32
CA ALA A 37 0.11 9.08 12.60
C ALA A 37 0.84 10.45 12.45
N ILE A 38 1.69 10.59 11.44
CA ILE A 38 2.38 11.86 11.12
C ILE A 38 1.37 12.94 10.73
N ALA A 39 0.38 12.60 9.90
CA ALA A 39 -0.65 13.55 9.49
C ALA A 39 -1.48 14.07 10.67
N ILE A 40 -1.83 13.18 11.62
CA ILE A 40 -2.51 13.58 12.86
C ILE A 40 -1.60 14.45 13.74
N HIS A 41 -0.32 14.10 13.82
CA HIS A 41 0.64 14.86 14.62
C HIS A 41 0.86 16.29 14.09
N MET A 42 0.93 16.43 12.77
CA MET A 42 1.17 17.73 12.11
C MET A 42 -0.09 18.58 11.92
N GLY A 43 -1.20 17.94 11.52
CA GLY A 43 -2.45 18.62 11.14
C GLY A 43 -3.59 18.44 12.14
N GLY A 44 -3.32 17.82 13.31
CA GLY A 44 -4.34 17.53 14.31
C GLY A 44 -5.30 16.39 13.93
N PRO A 45 -6.17 15.98 14.87
CA PRO A 45 -7.06 14.83 14.69
C PRO A 45 -8.12 15.04 13.59
N GLY A 46 -8.46 16.28 13.25
CA GLY A 46 -9.41 16.62 12.18
C GLY A 46 -9.00 16.17 10.78
N VAL A 47 -7.71 15.95 10.54
CA VAL A 47 -7.18 15.41 9.28
C VAL A 47 -7.84 14.09 8.89
N LEU A 48 -8.28 13.27 9.86
CA LEU A 48 -8.94 12.00 9.59
C LEU A 48 -10.22 12.14 8.78
N ILE A 49 -11.04 13.16 9.02
CA ILE A 49 -12.26 13.40 8.23
C ILE A 49 -11.92 13.70 6.78
N TRP A 50 -10.93 14.54 6.55
CA TRP A 50 -10.49 14.89 5.20
C TRP A 50 -9.86 13.68 4.47
N MET A 51 -9.17 12.82 5.20
CA MET A 51 -8.67 11.55 4.66
C MET A 51 -9.84 10.62 4.25
N TRP A 52 -10.92 10.54 5.02
CA TRP A 52 -12.11 9.75 4.65
C TRP A 52 -12.81 10.33 3.41
N VAL A 53 -12.98 11.65 3.34
CA VAL A 53 -13.54 12.31 2.15
C VAL A 53 -12.70 12.03 0.91
N THR A 54 -11.38 12.15 1.03
CA THR A 54 -10.44 11.85 -0.06
C THR A 54 -10.49 10.37 -0.47
N ALA A 55 -10.64 9.46 0.49
CA ALA A 55 -10.76 8.04 0.21
C ALA A 55 -12.05 7.71 -0.56
N LEU A 56 -13.18 8.34 -0.22
CA LEU A 56 -14.43 8.19 -0.97
C LEU A 56 -14.29 8.67 -2.41
N LEU A 57 -13.72 9.85 -2.63
CA LEU A 57 -13.47 10.38 -3.98
C LEU A 57 -12.47 9.50 -4.74
N GLY A 58 -11.40 9.06 -4.08
CA GLY A 58 -10.39 8.17 -4.64
C GLY A 58 -10.95 6.80 -5.05
N SER A 59 -11.95 6.30 -4.33
CA SER A 59 -12.60 5.03 -4.68
C SER A 59 -13.30 5.07 -6.04
N VAL A 60 -13.92 6.19 -6.38
CA VAL A 60 -14.56 6.42 -7.70
C VAL A 60 -13.50 6.41 -8.80
N ILE A 61 -12.41 7.15 -8.61
CA ILE A 61 -11.29 7.20 -9.58
C ILE A 61 -10.70 5.80 -9.78
N LYS A 62 -10.52 5.05 -8.68
CA LYS A 62 -10.00 3.68 -8.73
C LYS A 62 -10.93 2.74 -9.48
N PHE A 63 -12.25 2.86 -9.28
CA PHE A 63 -13.25 2.07 -10.00
C PHE A 63 -13.16 2.29 -11.52
N TYR A 64 -13.10 3.54 -11.97
CA TYR A 64 -12.96 3.84 -13.40
C TYR A 64 -11.62 3.36 -13.95
N SER A 65 -10.52 3.57 -13.25
CA SER A 65 -9.19 3.14 -13.68
C SER A 65 -9.10 1.62 -13.84
N CYS A 66 -9.65 0.86 -12.88
CA CYS A 66 -9.70 -0.61 -12.97
C CYS A 66 -10.61 -1.09 -14.09
N THR A 67 -11.77 -0.46 -14.29
CA THR A 67 -12.71 -0.78 -15.37
C THR A 67 -12.07 -0.55 -16.74
N LEU A 68 -11.39 0.58 -16.93
CA LEU A 68 -10.68 0.89 -18.17
C LEU A 68 -9.52 -0.09 -18.41
N ALA A 69 -8.75 -0.43 -17.37
CA ALA A 69 -7.65 -1.39 -17.48
C ALA A 69 -8.13 -2.78 -17.92
N VAL A 70 -9.33 -3.20 -17.50
CA VAL A 70 -9.92 -4.48 -17.93
C VAL A 70 -10.53 -4.37 -19.31
N LYS A 71 -11.28 -3.28 -19.60
CA LYS A 71 -12.00 -3.08 -20.87
C LYS A 71 -11.05 -2.90 -22.05
N LEU A 72 -9.95 -2.17 -21.86
CA LEU A 72 -8.95 -1.86 -22.88
C LEU A 72 -7.70 -2.75 -22.76
N ARG A 73 -7.87 -3.95 -22.25
CA ARG A 73 -6.81 -4.95 -22.15
C ARG A 73 -6.44 -5.47 -23.53
N GLN A 74 -5.15 -5.52 -23.84
CA GLN A 74 -4.66 -6.11 -25.07
C GLN A 74 -4.61 -7.65 -24.95
N LYS A 75 -4.73 -8.31 -26.12
CA LYS A 75 -4.59 -9.75 -26.21
C LYS A 75 -3.17 -10.18 -25.84
N GLU A 76 -3.09 -11.35 -25.29
CA GLU A 76 -1.89 -11.99 -24.75
C GLU A 76 -0.73 -12.00 -25.73
N ILE A 77 0.43 -11.51 -25.26
CA ILE A 77 1.72 -11.86 -25.84
C ILE A 77 2.28 -12.98 -24.96
N ASN A 78 2.54 -14.14 -25.52
CA ASN A 78 3.02 -15.35 -24.81
C ASN A 78 2.07 -15.89 -23.71
N GLY A 79 0.75 -15.72 -23.85
CA GLY A 79 -0.25 -16.25 -22.92
C GLY A 79 -0.49 -15.39 -21.67
N GLU A 80 0.15 -14.22 -21.56
CA GLU A 80 -0.07 -13.29 -20.44
C GLU A 80 -0.82 -12.04 -20.90
N PRO A 81 -1.91 -11.66 -20.20
CA PRO A 81 -2.70 -10.51 -20.56
C PRO A 81 -1.98 -9.20 -20.23
N LEU A 82 -1.91 -8.32 -21.21
CA LEU A 82 -1.31 -6.98 -21.07
C LEU A 82 -2.38 -5.93 -20.79
N GLY A 83 -2.24 -5.22 -19.69
CA GLY A 83 -3.17 -4.16 -19.28
C GLY A 83 -2.51 -3.15 -18.36
N GLY A 84 -3.25 -2.07 -18.05
CA GLY A 84 -2.78 -1.05 -17.12
C GLY A 84 -2.88 0.36 -17.70
N PRO A 85 -2.40 1.38 -16.93
CA PRO A 85 -2.55 2.79 -17.32
C PRO A 85 -1.96 3.13 -18.69
N MET A 86 -0.77 2.62 -18.99
CA MET A 86 -0.10 2.86 -20.27
C MET A 86 -0.92 2.38 -21.46
N TYR A 87 -1.58 1.22 -21.33
CA TYR A 87 -2.37 0.62 -22.40
C TYR A 87 -3.69 1.38 -22.64
N TYR A 88 -4.45 1.67 -21.57
CA TYR A 88 -5.70 2.41 -21.76
C TYR A 88 -5.50 3.87 -22.13
N MET A 89 -4.39 4.52 -21.76
CA MET A 89 -4.04 5.85 -22.26
C MET A 89 -3.77 5.83 -23.77
N THR A 90 -2.96 4.87 -24.23
CA THR A 90 -2.59 4.74 -25.64
C THR A 90 -3.82 4.44 -26.51
N MET A 91 -4.73 3.60 -26.04
CA MET A 91 -5.91 3.18 -26.81
C MET A 91 -7.10 4.13 -26.66
N GLY A 92 -7.24 4.78 -25.49
CA GLY A 92 -8.38 5.64 -25.19
C GLY A 92 -8.22 7.09 -25.64
N ILE A 93 -6.98 7.56 -25.88
CA ILE A 93 -6.68 8.95 -26.27
C ILE A 93 -5.90 8.98 -27.59
N PRO A 94 -6.57 9.16 -28.75
CA PRO A 94 -5.94 8.96 -30.06
C PRO A 94 -4.74 9.87 -30.34
N LYS A 95 -4.77 11.14 -29.90
CA LYS A 95 -3.75 12.14 -30.29
C LYS A 95 -2.56 12.21 -29.32
N TYR A 96 -2.82 12.12 -28.02
CA TYR A 96 -1.81 12.32 -26.98
C TYR A 96 -1.56 11.07 -26.12
N GLY A 97 -2.24 9.97 -26.40
CA GLY A 97 -2.20 8.76 -25.57
C GLY A 97 -0.80 8.17 -25.41
N SER A 98 -0.04 8.08 -26.49
CA SER A 98 1.34 7.56 -26.45
C SER A 98 2.29 8.47 -25.65
N PHE A 99 2.14 9.78 -25.79
CA PHE A 99 2.93 10.75 -25.04
C PHE A 99 2.62 10.64 -23.54
N LEU A 100 1.34 10.61 -23.16
CA LEU A 100 0.91 10.46 -21.77
C LEU A 100 1.33 9.11 -21.19
N ALA A 101 1.25 8.03 -21.95
CA ALA A 101 1.68 6.70 -21.53
C ALA A 101 3.18 6.65 -21.26
N ASN A 102 4.01 7.23 -22.14
CA ASN A 102 5.46 7.30 -21.94
C ASN A 102 5.82 8.16 -20.73
N TRP A 103 5.18 9.31 -20.55
CA TRP A 103 5.36 10.18 -19.41
C TRP A 103 4.98 9.48 -18.10
N PHE A 104 3.85 8.75 -18.11
CA PHE A 104 3.43 7.91 -16.99
C PHE A 104 4.47 6.84 -16.65
N CYS A 105 5.03 6.15 -17.64
CA CYS A 105 6.05 5.12 -17.42
C CYS A 105 7.31 5.70 -16.75
N VAL A 106 7.77 6.87 -17.24
CA VAL A 106 8.92 7.56 -16.64
C VAL A 106 8.62 7.99 -15.21
N ALA A 107 7.48 8.64 -14.98
CA ALA A 107 7.07 9.06 -13.64
C ALA A 107 6.89 7.86 -12.67
N ALA A 108 6.31 6.77 -13.16
CA ALA A 108 6.13 5.55 -12.38
C ALA A 108 7.47 4.90 -11.99
N LEU A 109 8.47 4.94 -12.87
CA LEU A 109 9.81 4.42 -12.57
C LEU A 109 10.41 5.08 -11.33
N PHE A 110 10.25 6.39 -11.19
CA PHE A 110 10.71 7.12 -10.01
C PHE A 110 9.76 6.99 -8.82
N GLY A 111 8.44 7.04 -9.05
CA GLY A 111 7.43 7.04 -7.98
C GLY A 111 7.23 5.69 -7.29
N VAL A 112 7.56 4.58 -7.96
CA VAL A 112 7.37 3.22 -7.42
C VAL A 112 8.64 2.67 -6.77
N LEU A 113 9.73 3.43 -6.72
CA LEU A 113 10.96 2.98 -6.08
C LEU A 113 10.71 2.63 -4.60
N PRO A 114 10.99 1.38 -4.17
CA PRO A 114 10.72 0.93 -2.80
C PRO A 114 11.73 1.47 -1.78
N ALA A 115 12.63 2.36 -2.18
CA ALA A 115 13.71 2.89 -1.36
C ALA A 115 13.20 3.56 -0.07
N PHE A 116 12.12 4.34 -0.17
CA PHE A 116 11.53 4.98 1.00
C PHE A 116 10.98 3.96 2.01
N THR A 117 10.22 2.98 1.54
CA THR A 117 9.62 1.93 2.38
C THR A 117 10.68 1.05 3.02
N ALA A 118 11.71 0.65 2.26
CA ALA A 118 12.84 -0.12 2.77
C ALA A 118 13.63 0.64 3.84
N ASN A 119 13.90 1.93 3.61
CA ASN A 119 14.59 2.79 4.57
C ASN A 119 13.78 2.95 5.86
N GLN A 120 12.47 3.20 5.77
CA GLN A 120 11.59 3.31 6.95
C GLN A 120 11.53 2.00 7.75
N LEU A 121 11.41 0.86 7.06
CA LEU A 121 11.43 -0.45 7.71
C LEU A 121 12.75 -0.67 8.45
N THR A 122 13.88 -0.42 7.80
CA THR A 122 15.21 -0.56 8.39
C THR A 122 15.35 0.32 9.64
N LYS A 123 14.99 1.60 9.55
CA LYS A 123 15.05 2.52 10.69
C LYS A 123 14.16 2.06 11.85
N THR A 124 12.95 1.63 11.56
CA THR A 124 12.01 1.15 12.59
C THR A 124 12.57 -0.08 13.31
N VAL A 125 13.09 -1.07 12.57
CA VAL A 125 13.65 -2.27 13.16
C VAL A 125 14.89 -1.95 14.01
N VAL A 126 15.79 -1.14 13.48
CA VAL A 126 16.99 -0.73 14.21
C VAL A 126 16.63 0.05 15.48
N GLN A 127 15.65 0.95 15.42
CA GLN A 127 15.21 1.70 16.60
C GLN A 127 14.55 0.85 17.68
N VAL A 128 13.84 -0.23 17.31
CA VAL A 128 13.18 -1.14 18.26
C VAL A 128 14.16 -2.16 18.86
N VAL A 129 15.07 -2.68 18.03
CA VAL A 129 15.98 -3.76 18.43
C VAL A 129 17.21 -3.24 19.17
N TYR A 130 17.65 -2.01 18.85
CA TYR A 130 18.86 -1.43 19.41
C TYR A 130 18.56 -0.16 20.19
N PRO A 131 18.76 -0.18 21.52
CA PRO A 131 18.61 0.99 22.38
C PRO A 131 19.63 2.09 22.02
N SER A 132 19.32 3.30 22.42
CA SER A 132 19.99 4.58 22.10
C SER A 132 21.47 4.73 22.53
N SER A 133 22.14 3.66 22.94
CA SER A 133 23.52 3.66 23.47
C SER A 133 24.60 3.27 22.44
N PHE A 134 24.22 3.09 21.18
CA PHE A 134 25.17 2.68 20.14
C PHE A 134 25.82 3.87 19.42
N ASP A 135 27.11 3.73 19.11
CA ASP A 135 27.85 4.67 18.29
C ASP A 135 27.30 4.76 16.86
N ALA A 136 27.52 5.90 16.20
CA ALA A 136 27.04 6.15 14.83
C ALA A 136 27.54 5.09 13.82
N MET A 137 28.74 4.51 14.05
CA MET A 137 29.32 3.48 13.22
C MET A 137 28.57 2.16 13.34
N ASP A 138 28.23 1.75 14.57
CA ASP A 138 27.46 0.53 14.81
C ASP A 138 26.08 0.61 14.17
N LYS A 139 25.40 1.75 14.33
CA LYS A 139 24.12 2.00 13.68
C LYS A 139 24.20 1.86 12.15
N PHE A 140 25.23 2.41 11.53
CA PHE A 140 25.42 2.28 10.07
C PHE A 140 25.63 0.82 9.63
N ILE A 141 26.42 0.04 10.40
CA ILE A 141 26.66 -1.38 10.13
C ILE A 141 25.36 -2.19 10.25
N TYR A 142 24.52 -1.92 11.27
CA TYR A 142 23.25 -2.61 11.47
C TYR A 142 22.21 -2.23 10.39
N GLU A 143 22.10 -0.96 10.05
CA GLU A 143 21.24 -0.51 8.94
C GLU A 143 21.66 -1.15 7.61
N GLY A 144 22.96 -1.22 7.35
CA GLY A 144 23.53 -1.85 6.15
C GLY A 144 23.29 -3.37 6.11
N SER A 145 23.53 -4.06 7.21
CA SER A 145 23.31 -5.52 7.29
C SER A 145 21.85 -5.91 7.15
N PHE A 146 20.95 -5.15 7.79
CA PHE A 146 19.51 -5.37 7.64
C PHE A 146 19.04 -5.04 6.21
N GLY A 147 19.55 -3.97 5.61
CA GLY A 147 19.30 -3.63 4.21
C GLY A 147 19.74 -4.74 3.26
N LEU A 148 20.92 -5.33 3.48
CA LEU A 148 21.40 -6.48 2.70
C LEU A 148 20.47 -7.70 2.84
N LEU A 149 20.02 -8.00 4.05
CA LEU A 149 19.06 -9.07 4.30
C LEU A 149 17.75 -8.83 3.54
N LEU A 150 17.23 -7.59 3.55
CA LEU A 150 16.04 -7.23 2.77
C LEU A 150 16.24 -7.43 1.27
N ILE A 151 17.42 -7.07 0.72
CA ILE A 151 17.74 -7.27 -0.69
C ILE A 151 17.73 -8.77 -1.03
N LEU A 152 18.36 -9.61 -0.20
CA LEU A 152 18.41 -11.06 -0.43
C LEU A 152 17.02 -11.69 -0.39
N VAL A 153 16.22 -11.38 0.63
CA VAL A 153 14.86 -11.93 0.79
C VAL A 153 13.94 -11.45 -0.34
N SER A 154 13.93 -10.15 -0.65
CA SER A 154 13.12 -9.58 -1.71
C SER A 154 13.56 -10.10 -3.08
N GLY A 155 14.85 -10.16 -3.34
CA GLY A 155 15.43 -10.69 -4.57
C GLY A 155 15.02 -12.15 -4.80
N TRP A 156 15.09 -12.99 -3.78
CA TRP A 156 14.66 -14.39 -3.86
C TRP A 156 13.18 -14.55 -4.23
N VAL A 157 12.33 -13.65 -3.73
CA VAL A 157 10.89 -13.65 -4.07
C VAL A 157 10.67 -13.14 -5.49
N ILE A 158 11.32 -12.01 -5.87
CA ILE A 158 11.15 -11.35 -7.17
C ILE A 158 11.66 -12.22 -8.31
N LEU A 159 12.82 -12.87 -8.15
CA LEU A 159 13.39 -13.78 -9.15
C LEU A 159 12.48 -14.99 -9.44
N GLY A 160 11.57 -15.32 -8.54
CA GLY A 160 10.55 -16.35 -8.76
C GLY A 160 9.36 -15.92 -9.62
N GLY A 161 9.36 -14.66 -10.13
CA GLY A 161 8.33 -14.11 -11.00
C GLY A 161 7.01 -13.80 -10.30
N LEU A 162 6.04 -13.30 -11.09
CA LEU A 162 4.74 -12.82 -10.59
C LEU A 162 3.99 -13.87 -9.75
N LYS A 163 4.01 -15.13 -10.18
CA LYS A 163 3.33 -16.23 -9.44
C LYS A 163 3.87 -16.42 -8.03
N LYS A 164 5.21 -16.33 -7.87
CA LYS A 164 5.85 -16.46 -6.55
C LYS A 164 5.57 -15.24 -5.67
N ILE A 165 5.61 -14.04 -6.24
CA ILE A 165 5.26 -12.79 -5.54
C ILE A 165 3.84 -12.89 -5.00
N VAL A 166 2.86 -13.20 -5.85
CA VAL A 166 1.44 -13.32 -5.47
C VAL A 166 1.23 -14.41 -4.40
N LYS A 167 1.89 -15.55 -4.52
CA LYS A 167 1.80 -16.65 -3.53
C LYS A 167 2.40 -16.25 -2.18
N THR A 168 3.47 -15.48 -2.17
CA THR A 168 4.10 -14.99 -0.93
C THR A 168 3.22 -13.94 -0.26
N THR A 169 2.72 -12.96 -1.02
CA THR A 169 1.86 -11.90 -0.51
C THR A 169 0.51 -12.43 -0.02
N SER A 170 -0.05 -13.44 -0.67
CA SER A 170 -1.32 -14.07 -0.24
C SER A 170 -1.26 -14.73 1.14
N LYS A 171 -0.06 -15.04 1.64
CA LYS A 171 0.16 -15.56 2.98
C LYS A 171 0.53 -14.47 3.99
N LEU A 172 1.42 -13.56 3.59
CA LEU A 172 1.93 -12.52 4.49
C LEU A 172 0.88 -11.45 4.80
N VAL A 173 0.10 -11.03 3.80
CA VAL A 173 -0.85 -9.92 3.97
C VAL A 173 -1.97 -10.23 4.95
N PRO A 174 -2.66 -11.39 4.87
CA PRO A 174 -3.68 -11.72 5.86
C PRO A 174 -3.12 -11.78 7.28
N LEU A 175 -1.94 -12.36 7.46
CA LEU A 175 -1.27 -12.43 8.76
C LEU A 175 -1.00 -11.02 9.32
N MET A 176 -0.43 -10.14 8.50
CA MET A 176 -0.15 -8.75 8.86
C MET A 176 -1.43 -8.00 9.24
N VAL A 177 -2.50 -8.14 8.44
CA VAL A 177 -3.79 -7.49 8.69
C VAL A 177 -4.42 -8.00 10.00
N ILE A 178 -4.38 -9.30 10.26
CA ILE A 178 -4.91 -9.90 11.49
C ILE A 178 -4.15 -9.35 12.71
N ILE A 179 -2.83 -9.38 12.69
CA ILE A 179 -2.02 -8.86 13.79
C ILE A 179 -2.34 -7.37 14.04
N TYR A 180 -2.39 -6.58 12.98
CA TYR A 180 -2.70 -5.16 13.08
C TYR A 180 -4.09 -4.90 13.68
N LEU A 181 -5.11 -5.64 13.22
CA LEU A 181 -6.47 -5.51 13.74
C LEU A 181 -6.60 -5.97 15.19
N LEU A 182 -5.88 -7.02 15.58
CA LEU A 182 -5.87 -7.48 16.97
C LEU A 182 -5.21 -6.44 17.88
N MET A 183 -4.06 -5.91 17.49
CA MET A 183 -3.39 -4.88 18.29
C MET A 183 -4.19 -3.58 18.35
N GLY A 184 -4.71 -3.10 17.22
CA GLY A 184 -5.56 -1.91 17.18
C GLY A 184 -6.88 -2.10 17.92
N GLY A 185 -7.50 -3.27 17.78
CA GLY A 185 -8.71 -3.64 18.51
C GLY A 185 -8.48 -3.65 20.03
N TRP A 186 -7.37 -4.18 20.47
CA TRP A 186 -6.99 -4.16 21.88
C TRP A 186 -6.92 -2.73 22.42
N VAL A 187 -6.20 -1.83 21.72
CA VAL A 187 -6.11 -0.41 22.13
C VAL A 187 -7.47 0.27 22.19
N VAL A 188 -8.37 -0.03 21.24
CA VAL A 188 -9.73 0.52 21.20
C VAL A 188 -10.55 0.01 22.38
N VAL A 189 -10.49 -1.28 22.70
CA VAL A 189 -11.21 -1.88 23.84
C VAL A 189 -10.72 -1.33 25.17
N ASP A 190 -9.41 -1.21 25.33
CA ASP A 190 -8.79 -0.66 26.55
C ASP A 190 -9.19 0.81 26.81
N ASN A 191 -9.45 1.56 25.74
CA ASN A 191 -9.83 2.98 25.80
C ASN A 191 -11.29 3.24 25.38
N ILE A 192 -12.19 2.29 25.54
CA ILE A 192 -13.58 2.37 25.04
C ILE A 192 -14.35 3.58 25.57
N THR A 193 -14.07 3.98 26.81
CA THR A 193 -14.70 5.14 27.46
C THR A 193 -14.29 6.47 26.85
N GLN A 194 -13.13 6.53 26.19
CA GLN A 194 -12.63 7.74 25.56
C GLN A 194 -13.12 7.92 24.12
N ILE A 195 -13.71 6.90 23.50
CA ILE A 195 -14.17 6.92 22.12
C ILE A 195 -15.10 8.10 21.81
N PRO A 196 -16.14 8.39 22.62
CA PRO A 196 -17.02 9.52 22.34
C PRO A 196 -16.29 10.88 22.35
N TYR A 197 -15.34 11.04 23.27
CA TYR A 197 -14.51 12.24 23.35
C TYR A 197 -13.61 12.38 22.12
N VAL A 198 -12.94 11.29 21.71
CA VAL A 198 -12.05 11.26 20.54
C VAL A 198 -12.83 11.58 19.26
N LEU A 199 -14.00 10.96 19.05
CA LEU A 199 -14.86 11.23 17.89
C LEU A 199 -15.30 12.70 17.85
N LYS A 200 -15.72 13.26 19.00
CA LYS A 200 -16.05 14.66 19.11
C LYS A 200 -14.86 15.57 18.72
N THR A 201 -13.69 15.27 19.25
CA THR A 201 -12.46 16.00 18.94
C THR A 201 -12.11 15.96 17.46
N ILE A 202 -12.21 14.79 16.81
CA ILE A 202 -11.97 14.61 15.37
C ILE A 202 -12.92 15.50 14.56
N ILE A 203 -14.23 15.49 14.89
CA ILE A 203 -15.23 16.26 14.15
C ILE A 203 -15.00 17.77 14.32
N PHE A 204 -14.81 18.24 15.55
CA PHE A 204 -14.61 19.67 15.79
C PHE A 204 -13.30 20.18 15.22
N SER A 205 -12.20 19.43 15.35
CA SER A 205 -10.89 19.80 14.80
C SER A 205 -10.87 19.82 13.27
N ALA A 206 -11.75 19.08 12.60
CA ALA A 206 -11.80 19.07 11.14
C ALA A 206 -12.26 20.40 10.51
N PHE A 207 -13.01 21.20 11.27
CA PHE A 207 -13.57 22.49 10.84
C PHE A 207 -12.97 23.69 11.58
N ASP A 208 -12.03 23.46 12.49
CA ASP A 208 -11.32 24.51 13.22
C ASP A 208 -10.09 24.95 12.43
N PHE A 209 -10.28 25.96 11.57
CA PHE A 209 -9.23 26.54 10.73
C PHE A 209 -8.22 27.44 11.49
N LYS A 210 -8.33 27.52 12.82
CA LYS A 210 -7.44 28.35 13.65
C LYS A 210 -6.13 27.67 14.06
N THR A 211 -5.98 26.37 13.76
CA THR A 211 -4.85 25.54 14.21
C THR A 211 -3.89 25.15 13.09
N ILE A 212 -3.93 25.83 11.94
CA ILE A 212 -2.97 25.65 10.85
C ILE A 212 -1.99 26.81 10.85
#